data_b9b614bccfac4b858a73f3c1f0c418c4
#
_entry.id   b9b614bccfac4b858a73f3c1f0c418c4
#
_cell.length_a   1.000
_cell.length_b   1.000
_cell.length_c   1.000
_cell.angle_alpha   90.00
_cell.angle_beta   90.00
_cell.angle_gamma   90.00
#
_symmetry.space_group_name_H-M   'P 1'
#
loop_
_entity.id
_entity.type
_entity.pdbx_description
1 polymer ?
#
loop_
_entity_poly.entity_id
_entity_poly.type
_entity_poly.pdbx_seq_one_letter_code
_entity_poly.pdbx_strand_id
1 'polypeptide(L)'
;TWAEKSHFYEFFIKIILATDMDKHFAYIKEFEEMTAEFDKRNERHRLLLAQIVMKCGDVSNTTRAFDVASDMSYKLTDEFFKQGDTERSLGLEVTPMCDRTKASHISTSQVGFYGFIASPLLAALGKFIPALVDNSEQLEKNKRQWEQQKEQYEASQAASN
;
A
#
# COMPACT_ATOMS: atom_id res chain seq x y z
N THR A 1 -3.98 12.74 -32.97
CA THR A 1 -2.67 12.69 -33.68
C THR A 1 -1.75 11.65 -33.02
N TRP A 2 -0.66 11.27 -33.70
CA TRP A 2 0.34 10.34 -33.14
C TRP A 2 1.03 10.93 -31.90
N ALA A 3 1.28 12.24 -31.91
CA ALA A 3 1.86 12.96 -30.77
C ALA A 3 0.98 12.93 -29.51
N GLU A 4 -0.33 13.08 -29.66
CA GLU A 4 -1.29 12.99 -28.52
C GLU A 4 -1.32 11.59 -27.93
N LYS A 5 -1.27 10.54 -28.77
CA LYS A 5 -1.20 9.16 -28.31
C LYS A 5 0.10 8.89 -27.55
N SER A 6 1.24 9.37 -28.06
CA SER A 6 2.55 9.22 -27.41
C SER A 6 2.53 9.89 -26.03
N HIS A 7 2.05 11.12 -25.93
CA HIS A 7 1.94 11.84 -24.67
C HIS A 7 1.03 11.13 -23.67
N PHE A 8 -0.12 10.59 -24.12
CA PHE A 8 -1.00 9.80 -23.28
C PHE A 8 -0.31 8.54 -22.73
N TYR A 9 0.40 7.79 -23.59
CA TYR A 9 1.13 6.59 -23.14
C TYR A 9 2.24 6.92 -22.14
N GLU A 10 3.00 8.00 -22.38
CA GLU A 10 4.03 8.44 -21.43
C GLU A 10 3.44 8.80 -20.06
N PHE A 11 2.34 9.54 -20.04
CA PHE A 11 1.64 9.89 -18.82
C PHE A 11 1.15 8.64 -18.09
N PHE A 12 0.54 7.71 -18.80
CA PHE A 12 -0.01 6.47 -18.24
C PHE A 12 1.10 5.56 -17.67
N ILE A 13 2.21 5.40 -18.40
CA ILE A 13 3.37 4.64 -17.92
C ILE A 13 3.93 5.23 -16.63
N LYS A 14 4.07 6.56 -16.55
CA LYS A 14 4.55 7.24 -15.34
C LYS A 14 3.63 7.03 -14.15
N ILE A 15 2.32 6.95 -14.34
CA ILE A 15 1.35 6.66 -13.29
C ILE A 15 1.50 5.22 -12.79
N ILE A 16 1.59 4.25 -13.71
CA ILE A 16 1.77 2.84 -13.34
C ILE A 16 3.11 2.63 -12.60
N LEU A 17 4.20 3.16 -13.11
CA LEU A 17 5.52 3.04 -12.48
C LEU A 17 5.60 3.70 -11.09
N ALA A 18 4.67 4.59 -10.76
CA ALA A 18 4.59 5.17 -9.42
C ALA A 18 4.09 4.19 -8.35
N THR A 19 3.50 3.04 -8.73
CA THR A 19 3.11 1.99 -7.76
C THR A 19 4.30 1.29 -7.15
N ASP A 20 5.49 1.38 -7.79
CA ASP A 20 6.73 0.87 -7.22
C ASP A 20 6.97 1.41 -5.80
N MET A 21 7.22 0.49 -4.86
CA MET A 21 7.35 0.80 -3.45
C MET A 21 8.72 1.39 -3.09
N ASP A 22 9.75 1.22 -3.92
CA ASP A 22 11.09 1.78 -3.67
C ASP A 22 11.07 3.31 -3.52
N LYS A 23 10.16 3.98 -4.22
CA LYS A 23 10.01 5.44 -4.20
C LYS A 23 8.81 5.93 -3.38
N HIS A 24 8.20 5.05 -2.59
CA HIS A 24 6.94 5.33 -1.89
C HIS A 24 7.00 6.62 -1.07
N PHE A 25 7.96 6.74 -0.17
CA PHE A 25 8.10 7.92 0.70
C PHE A 25 8.53 9.17 -0.04
N ALA A 26 9.32 9.04 -1.11
CA ALA A 26 9.71 10.16 -1.96
C ALA A 26 8.49 10.78 -2.64
N TYR A 27 7.57 9.97 -3.17
CA TYR A 27 6.32 10.44 -3.74
C TYR A 27 5.42 11.15 -2.73
N ILE A 28 5.28 10.60 -1.52
CA ILE A 28 4.47 11.22 -0.44
C ILE A 28 5.04 12.59 -0.09
N LYS A 29 6.36 12.67 0.14
CA LYS A 29 7.04 13.92 0.47
C LYS A 29 6.88 14.97 -0.63
N GLU A 30 7.15 14.61 -1.88
CA GLU A 30 7.01 15.52 -3.02
C GLU A 30 5.56 16.01 -3.16
N PHE A 31 4.59 15.13 -2.90
CA PHE A 31 3.18 15.48 -2.94
C PHE A 31 2.80 16.45 -1.83
N GLU A 32 3.22 16.21 -0.59
CA GLU A 32 2.94 17.12 0.54
C GLU A 32 3.56 18.51 0.31
N GLU A 33 4.77 18.58 -0.23
CA GLU A 33 5.42 19.84 -0.59
C GLU A 33 4.65 20.58 -1.69
N MET A 34 4.15 19.85 -2.70
CA MET A 34 3.39 20.41 -3.82
C MET A 34 2.00 20.92 -3.44
N THR A 35 1.33 20.32 -2.44
CA THR A 35 -0.08 20.63 -2.14
C THR A 35 -0.31 22.10 -1.77
N ALA A 36 0.66 22.78 -1.16
CA ALA A 36 0.59 24.18 -0.79
C ALA A 36 0.50 25.12 -2.01
N GLU A 37 1.07 24.71 -3.14
CA GLU A 37 1.17 25.53 -4.37
C GLU A 37 0.50 24.82 -5.57
N PHE A 38 -0.49 23.96 -5.31
CA PHE A 38 -1.12 23.17 -6.36
C PHE A 38 -1.75 24.05 -7.45
N ASP A 39 -1.25 23.91 -8.67
CA ASP A 39 -1.84 24.49 -9.88
C ASP A 39 -2.32 23.39 -10.84
N LYS A 40 -3.64 23.33 -11.05
CA LYS A 40 -4.26 22.39 -11.99
C LYS A 40 -3.82 22.55 -13.45
N ARG A 41 -3.21 23.70 -13.81
CA ARG A 41 -2.65 23.95 -15.15
C ARG A 41 -1.25 23.41 -15.28
N ASN A 42 -0.53 23.22 -14.17
CA ASN A 42 0.81 22.63 -14.18
C ASN A 42 0.71 21.13 -14.42
N GLU A 43 1.36 20.66 -15.48
CA GLU A 43 1.36 19.25 -15.90
C GLU A 43 2.00 18.35 -14.85
N ARG A 44 3.12 18.78 -14.24
CA ARG A 44 3.82 18.03 -13.19
C ARG A 44 2.93 17.84 -11.95
N HIS A 45 2.18 18.88 -11.55
CA HIS A 45 1.27 18.78 -10.41
C HIS A 45 0.13 17.78 -10.69
N ARG A 46 -0.44 17.81 -11.90
CA ARG A 46 -1.45 16.82 -12.30
C ARG A 46 -0.90 15.40 -12.35
N LEU A 47 0.31 15.23 -12.88
CA LEU A 47 0.95 13.92 -12.93
C LEU A 47 1.20 13.38 -11.52
N LEU A 48 1.77 14.17 -10.63
CA LEU A 48 2.04 13.75 -9.25
C LEU A 48 0.75 13.43 -8.49
N LEU A 49 -0.29 14.22 -8.64
CA LEU A 49 -1.61 13.91 -8.08
C LEU A 49 -2.15 12.56 -8.62
N ALA A 50 -2.07 12.34 -9.93
CA ALA A 50 -2.50 11.09 -10.55
C ALA A 50 -1.69 9.88 -10.05
N GLN A 51 -0.39 10.05 -9.83
CA GLN A 51 0.50 9.02 -9.28
C GLN A 51 0.11 8.67 -7.82
N ILE A 52 -0.15 9.66 -6.98
CA ILE A 52 -0.62 9.44 -5.60
C ILE A 52 -1.99 8.78 -5.57
N VAL A 53 -2.92 9.21 -6.42
CA VAL A 53 -4.25 8.57 -6.53
C VAL A 53 -4.12 7.12 -6.96
N MET A 54 -3.25 6.80 -7.93
CA MET A 54 -2.99 5.42 -8.35
C MET A 54 -2.41 4.59 -7.21
N LYS A 55 -1.43 5.11 -6.47
CA LYS A 55 -0.86 4.44 -5.29
C LYS A 55 -1.93 4.16 -4.22
N CYS A 56 -2.82 5.11 -3.97
CA CYS A 56 -3.94 4.91 -3.04
C CYS A 56 -4.93 3.86 -3.56
N GLY A 57 -5.20 3.83 -4.87
CA GLY A 57 -6.01 2.80 -5.51
C GLY A 57 -5.43 1.40 -5.32
N ASP A 58 -4.13 1.26 -5.49
CA ASP A 58 -3.38 0.00 -5.36
C ASP A 58 -3.51 -0.61 -3.95
N VAL A 59 -3.46 0.22 -2.91
CA VAL A 59 -3.61 -0.21 -1.51
C VAL A 59 -5.04 -0.02 -0.96
N SER A 60 -6.02 0.24 -1.80
CA SER A 60 -7.39 0.61 -1.39
C SER A 60 -8.15 -0.48 -0.65
N ASN A 61 -7.72 -1.75 -0.73
CA ASN A 61 -8.24 -2.83 0.10
C ASN A 61 -8.19 -2.49 1.59
N THR A 62 -7.19 -1.72 2.03
CA THR A 62 -7.01 -1.31 3.43
C THR A 62 -8.15 -0.43 3.96
N THR A 63 -8.91 0.19 3.07
CA THR A 63 -10.04 1.09 3.40
C THR A 63 -11.42 0.43 3.22
N ARG A 64 -11.46 -0.87 2.95
CA ARG A 64 -12.71 -1.65 2.86
C ARG A 64 -13.15 -2.13 4.24
N ALA A 65 -14.37 -2.63 4.37
CA ALA A 65 -14.81 -3.32 5.59
C ALA A 65 -13.80 -4.41 5.98
N PHE A 66 -13.60 -4.62 7.26
CA PHE A 66 -12.46 -5.43 7.75
C PHE A 66 -12.47 -6.87 7.24
N ASP A 67 -13.64 -7.48 7.10
CA ASP A 67 -13.81 -8.82 6.54
C ASP A 67 -13.25 -8.91 5.12
N VAL A 68 -13.56 -7.92 4.27
CA VAL A 68 -13.05 -7.83 2.89
C VAL A 68 -11.54 -7.54 2.90
N ALA A 69 -11.11 -6.57 3.69
CA ALA A 69 -9.70 -6.19 3.79
C ALA A 69 -8.83 -7.35 4.29
N SER A 70 -9.32 -8.08 5.29
CA SER A 70 -8.66 -9.25 5.86
C SER A 70 -8.58 -10.41 4.86
N ASP A 71 -9.68 -10.75 4.18
CA ASP A 71 -9.69 -11.81 3.15
C ASP A 71 -8.70 -11.52 2.03
N MET A 72 -8.64 -10.26 1.56
CA MET A 72 -7.66 -9.85 0.54
C MET A 72 -6.21 -9.94 1.07
N SER A 73 -5.97 -9.59 2.32
CA SER A 73 -4.64 -9.70 2.94
C SER A 73 -4.16 -11.15 3.04
N TYR A 74 -5.04 -12.09 3.41
CA TYR A 74 -4.71 -13.52 3.41
C TYR A 74 -4.42 -14.04 2.02
N LYS A 75 -5.22 -13.68 1.01
CA LYS A 75 -5.01 -14.08 -0.38
C LYS A 75 -3.69 -13.56 -0.94
N LEU A 76 -3.36 -12.30 -0.67
CA LEU A 76 -2.10 -11.70 -1.10
C LEU A 76 -0.90 -12.39 -0.42
N THR A 77 -1.01 -12.69 0.87
CA THR A 77 0.03 -13.41 1.60
C THR A 77 0.26 -14.82 1.01
N ASP A 78 -0.82 -15.52 0.64
CA ASP A 78 -0.71 -16.82 -0.02
C ASP A 78 -0.03 -16.73 -1.40
N GLU A 79 -0.30 -15.67 -2.17
CA GLU A 79 0.40 -15.41 -3.44
C GLU A 79 1.90 -15.15 -3.23
N PHE A 80 2.26 -14.35 -2.23
CA PHE A 80 3.67 -14.14 -1.88
C PHE A 80 4.37 -15.44 -1.51
N PHE A 81 3.74 -16.29 -0.70
CA PHE A 81 4.31 -17.58 -0.34
C PHE A 81 4.46 -18.54 -1.53
N LYS A 82 3.52 -18.53 -2.47
CA LYS A 82 3.64 -19.29 -3.73
C LYS A 82 4.79 -18.79 -4.59
N GLN A 83 5.00 -17.46 -4.64
CA GLN A 83 6.17 -16.88 -5.29
C GLN A 83 7.47 -17.38 -4.63
N GLY A 84 7.59 -17.29 -3.31
CA GLY A 84 8.79 -17.74 -2.59
C GLY A 84 9.07 -19.24 -2.76
N ASP A 85 8.03 -20.08 -2.82
CA ASP A 85 8.17 -21.50 -3.12
C ASP A 85 8.71 -21.71 -4.55
N THR A 86 8.26 -20.89 -5.50
CA THR A 86 8.75 -20.95 -6.89
C THR A 86 10.20 -20.48 -6.97
N GLU A 87 10.56 -19.36 -6.34
CA GLU A 87 11.95 -18.87 -6.25
C GLU A 87 12.87 -19.97 -5.69
N ARG A 88 12.47 -20.63 -4.59
CA ARG A 88 13.22 -21.73 -3.98
C ARG A 88 13.37 -22.93 -4.93
N SER A 89 12.32 -23.31 -5.64
CA SER A 89 12.34 -24.42 -6.59
C SER A 89 13.28 -24.19 -7.78
N LEU A 90 13.47 -22.91 -8.15
CA LEU A 90 14.38 -22.48 -9.22
C LEU A 90 15.81 -22.23 -8.72
N GLY A 91 16.09 -22.44 -7.44
CA GLY A 91 17.42 -22.17 -6.85
C GLY A 91 17.75 -20.69 -6.74
N LEU A 92 16.74 -19.82 -6.78
CA LEU A 92 16.88 -18.37 -6.60
C LEU A 92 16.89 -18.01 -5.11
N GLU A 93 17.44 -16.84 -4.78
CA GLU A 93 17.29 -16.28 -3.44
C GLU A 93 15.83 -15.93 -3.20
N VAL A 94 15.28 -16.44 -2.09
CA VAL A 94 13.87 -16.21 -1.75
C VAL A 94 13.69 -14.79 -1.21
N THR A 95 12.81 -14.03 -1.83
CA THR A 95 12.43 -12.70 -1.37
C THR A 95 11.93 -12.78 0.08
N PRO A 96 12.47 -11.98 1.03
CA PRO A 96 12.20 -12.16 2.47
C PRO A 96 10.73 -12.19 2.84
N MET A 97 9.90 -11.33 2.26
CA MET A 97 8.45 -11.30 2.50
C MET A 97 7.68 -12.48 1.90
N CYS A 98 8.32 -13.22 0.98
CA CYS A 98 7.77 -14.40 0.32
C CYS A 98 8.19 -15.71 1.00
N ASP A 99 9.07 -15.66 2.00
CA ASP A 99 9.59 -16.86 2.68
C ASP A 99 8.64 -17.31 3.80
N ARG A 100 7.76 -18.27 3.50
CA ARG A 100 6.82 -18.84 4.49
C ARG A 100 7.51 -19.50 5.69
N THR A 101 8.79 -19.87 5.57
CA THR A 101 9.53 -20.51 6.67
C THR A 101 10.03 -19.50 7.71
N LYS A 102 10.06 -18.21 7.36
CA LYS A 102 10.50 -17.10 8.20
C LYS A 102 9.39 -16.08 8.46
N ALA A 103 8.19 -16.33 7.93
CA ALA A 103 7.09 -15.41 8.03
C ALA A 103 6.65 -15.22 9.48
N SER A 104 6.48 -13.97 9.89
CA SER A 104 5.75 -13.62 11.10
C SER A 104 4.25 -13.88 10.92
N HIS A 105 3.51 -13.91 12.03
CA HIS A 105 2.04 -13.97 11.95
C HIS A 105 1.50 -12.81 11.10
N ILE A 106 0.47 -13.08 10.30
CA ILE A 106 -0.09 -12.11 9.34
C ILE A 106 -0.45 -10.78 10.00
N SER A 107 -0.99 -10.80 11.22
CA SER A 107 -1.35 -9.57 11.93
C SER A 107 -0.14 -8.66 12.17
N THR A 108 1.04 -9.22 12.45
CA THR A 108 2.28 -8.44 12.61
C THR A 108 2.67 -7.74 11.31
N SER A 109 2.61 -8.45 10.19
CA SER A 109 2.91 -7.90 8.86
C SER A 109 1.89 -6.81 8.48
N GLN A 110 0.60 -7.04 8.77
CA GLN A 110 -0.45 -6.07 8.46
C GLN A 110 -0.34 -4.81 9.31
N VAL A 111 -0.08 -4.91 10.62
CA VAL A 111 0.16 -3.73 11.47
C VAL A 111 1.29 -2.86 10.89
N GLY A 112 2.39 -3.49 10.46
CA GLY A 112 3.48 -2.79 9.78
C GLY A 112 3.05 -2.14 8.48
N PHE A 113 2.35 -2.87 7.60
CA PHE A 113 1.88 -2.36 6.32
C PHE A 113 0.93 -1.17 6.48
N TYR A 114 -0.06 -1.29 7.37
CA TYR A 114 -1.00 -0.20 7.67
C TYR A 114 -0.27 1.01 8.24
N GLY A 115 0.64 0.82 9.20
CA GLY A 115 1.32 1.92 9.88
C GLY A 115 2.34 2.65 9.00
N PHE A 116 3.16 1.92 8.25
CA PHE A 116 4.26 2.52 7.49
C PHE A 116 3.92 2.85 6.04
N ILE A 117 2.98 2.13 5.43
CA ILE A 117 2.69 2.27 4.00
C ILE A 117 1.33 2.97 3.77
N ALA A 118 0.25 2.36 4.26
CA ALA A 118 -1.09 2.81 3.92
C ALA A 118 -1.48 4.12 4.62
N SER A 119 -1.26 4.24 5.95
CA SER A 119 -1.66 5.43 6.72
C SER A 119 -0.96 6.71 6.24
N PRO A 120 0.36 6.78 6.03
CA PRO A 120 1.00 7.99 5.54
C PRO A 120 0.50 8.42 4.16
N LEU A 121 0.30 7.46 3.26
CA LEU A 121 -0.18 7.73 1.90
C LEU A 121 -1.60 8.30 1.90
N LEU A 122 -2.52 7.64 2.62
CA LEU A 122 -3.90 8.12 2.72
C LEU A 122 -3.99 9.44 3.47
N ALA A 123 -3.19 9.65 4.50
CA ALA A 123 -3.15 10.91 5.24
C ALA A 123 -2.70 12.08 4.33
N ALA A 124 -1.68 11.88 3.50
CA ALA A 124 -1.24 12.90 2.54
C ALA A 124 -2.33 13.25 1.53
N LEU A 125 -2.99 12.26 0.93
CA LEU A 125 -4.07 12.49 -0.02
C LEU A 125 -5.32 13.05 0.66
N GLY A 126 -5.65 12.60 1.87
CA GLY A 126 -6.81 13.06 2.64
C GLY A 126 -6.71 14.53 3.07
N LYS A 127 -5.51 15.03 3.36
CA LYS A 127 -5.28 16.46 3.59
C LYS A 127 -5.62 17.29 2.34
N PHE A 128 -5.35 16.78 1.16
CA PHE A 128 -5.63 17.43 -0.12
C PHE A 128 -7.07 17.23 -0.60
N ILE A 129 -7.65 16.06 -0.32
CA ILE A 129 -9.05 15.72 -0.68
C ILE A 129 -9.81 15.34 0.59
N PRO A 130 -10.42 16.32 1.30
CA PRO A 130 -11.14 16.07 2.56
C PRO A 130 -12.29 15.06 2.45
N ALA A 131 -12.84 14.85 1.24
CA ALA A 131 -13.89 13.85 0.99
C ALA A 131 -13.44 12.40 1.25
N LEU A 132 -12.14 12.15 1.46
CA LEU A 132 -11.61 10.82 1.80
C LEU A 132 -11.60 10.54 3.31
N VAL A 133 -12.25 11.35 4.14
CA VAL A 133 -12.30 11.16 5.60
C VAL A 133 -12.80 9.78 5.99
N ASP A 134 -13.88 9.29 5.38
CA ASP A 134 -14.46 7.97 5.66
C ASP A 134 -13.46 6.83 5.36
N ASN A 135 -12.68 6.97 4.27
CA ASN A 135 -11.63 6.01 3.92
C ASN A 135 -10.51 5.98 4.96
N SER A 136 -10.10 7.15 5.44
CA SER A 136 -9.07 7.27 6.47
C SER A 136 -9.54 6.69 7.82
N GLU A 137 -10.79 6.96 8.20
CA GLU A 137 -11.40 6.38 9.41
C GLU A 137 -11.50 4.85 9.32
N GLN A 138 -11.92 4.32 8.15
CA GLN A 138 -12.01 2.88 7.96
C GLN A 138 -10.63 2.22 8.02
N LEU A 139 -9.62 2.83 7.42
CA LEU A 139 -8.23 2.36 7.51
C LEU A 139 -7.78 2.27 8.97
N GLU A 140 -8.00 3.30 9.78
CA GLU A 140 -7.61 3.30 11.19
C GLU A 140 -8.42 2.29 12.04
N LYS A 141 -9.69 2.03 11.70
CA LYS A 141 -10.49 0.96 12.31
C LYS A 141 -9.87 -0.41 11.99
N ASN A 142 -9.50 -0.65 10.73
CA ASN A 142 -8.89 -1.90 10.31
C ASN A 142 -7.52 -2.12 10.95
N LYS A 143 -6.70 -1.07 11.05
CA LYS A 143 -5.40 -1.12 11.73
C LYS A 143 -5.54 -1.59 13.19
N ARG A 144 -6.50 -0.99 13.95
CA ARG A 144 -6.77 -1.40 15.34
C ARG A 144 -7.21 -2.87 15.45
N GLN A 145 -7.97 -3.37 14.49
CA GLN A 145 -8.36 -4.79 14.48
C GLN A 145 -7.16 -5.71 14.24
N TRP A 146 -6.22 -5.32 13.38
CA TRP A 146 -4.98 -6.05 13.21
C TRP A 146 -4.08 -5.99 14.46
N GLU A 147 -4.01 -4.86 15.14
CA GLU A 147 -3.31 -4.70 16.41
C GLU A 147 -3.89 -5.64 17.49
N GLN A 148 -5.22 -5.69 17.63
CA GLN A 148 -5.89 -6.62 18.56
C GLN A 148 -5.60 -8.09 18.21
N GLN A 149 -5.63 -8.47 16.94
CA GLN A 149 -5.29 -9.84 16.53
C GLN A 149 -3.83 -10.18 16.81
N LYS A 150 -2.92 -9.21 16.65
CA LYS A 150 -1.51 -9.38 16.99
C LYS A 150 -1.33 -9.62 18.48
N GLU A 151 -1.95 -8.80 19.34
CA GLU A 151 -1.90 -8.95 20.80
C GLU A 151 -2.44 -10.31 21.24
N GLN A 152 -3.58 -10.75 20.68
CA GLN A 152 -4.16 -12.08 20.98
C GLN A 152 -3.22 -13.22 20.58
N TYR A 153 -2.59 -13.11 19.43
CA TYR A 153 -1.61 -14.11 18.99
C TYR A 153 -0.39 -14.16 19.92
N GLU A 154 0.19 -13.01 20.27
CA GLU A 154 1.34 -12.93 21.18
C GLU A 154 1.00 -13.48 22.57
N ALA A 155 -0.18 -13.16 23.11
CA ALA A 155 -0.65 -13.71 24.38
C ALA A 155 -0.81 -15.24 24.34
N SER A 156 -1.32 -15.79 23.24
CA SER A 156 -1.46 -17.24 23.05
C SER A 156 -0.11 -17.96 23.01
N GLN A 157 0.89 -17.35 22.40
CA GLN A 157 2.26 -17.91 22.36
C GLN A 157 2.92 -17.87 23.73
N ALA A 158 2.72 -16.80 24.50
CA ALA A 158 3.26 -16.66 25.85
C ALA A 158 2.65 -17.67 26.84
N ALA A 159 1.37 -18.03 26.65
CA ALA A 159 0.69 -19.02 27.49
C ALA A 159 1.06 -20.48 27.14
N SER A 160 1.70 -20.71 25.99
CA SER A 160 2.08 -22.04 25.50
C SER A 160 3.57 -22.41 25.79
N ASN A 161 4.33 -21.47 26.32
CA ASN A 161 5.73 -21.62 26.76
C ASN A 161 5.81 -21.67 28.29
#